data_8f813c9d4464ca77b0740129aae39fe4
#
_entry.id   8f813c9d4464ca77b0740129aae39fe4
#
_cell.length_a   1.000
_cell.length_b   1.000
_cell.length_c   1.000
_cell.angle_alpha   90.00
_cell.angle_beta   90.00
_cell.angle_gamma   90.00
#
_symmetry.space_group_name_H-M   'P 1'
#
loop_
_entity.id
_entity.type
_entity.pdbx_description
1 polymer ?
#
loop_
_entity_poly.entity_id
_entity_poly.type
_entity_poly.pdbx_seq_one_letter_code
_entity_poly.pdbx_strand_id
1 'polypeptide(L)'
;MKKTMMIMLMLFSVLSIQAQQKGDALACIGNNVNVRTGPGLNYSVLTDYNGKVQLMKGYGIGDGYQECEHETGNFVLIYEGRRQNGFMLVSYLGEGTNVQGWVYSKYLKKVCPWCEGYPKTYDDCDAEHPRLLHVCKRCKGRGY
;
A
#
# COMPACT_ATOMS: atom_id res chain seq x y z
N MET A 1 18.10 15.35 57.39
CA MET A 1 17.03 14.79 56.61
C MET A 1 17.35 14.95 55.12
N LYS A 2 17.79 13.89 54.47
CA LYS A 2 18.14 13.91 53.05
C LYS A 2 16.86 13.58 52.27
N LYS A 3 16.30 14.56 51.54
CA LYS A 3 15.22 14.34 50.61
C LYS A 3 15.79 13.77 49.33
N THR A 4 15.66 12.49 49.13
CA THR A 4 15.94 11.82 47.85
C THR A 4 14.85 12.19 46.86
N MET A 5 15.20 13.09 45.96
CA MET A 5 14.35 13.46 44.83
C MET A 5 14.49 12.35 43.77
N MET A 6 13.49 11.46 43.74
CA MET A 6 13.39 10.38 42.77
C MET A 6 12.96 11.00 41.42
N ILE A 7 13.94 11.23 40.55
CA ILE A 7 13.67 11.62 39.15
C ILE A 7 13.14 10.40 38.43
N MET A 8 11.83 10.36 38.30
CA MET A 8 11.12 9.36 37.47
C MET A 8 11.38 9.73 36.02
N LEU A 9 12.41 9.11 35.43
CA LEU A 9 12.65 9.18 33.99
C LEU A 9 11.50 8.45 33.29
N MET A 10 10.47 9.19 32.87
CA MET A 10 9.48 8.68 31.95
C MET A 10 10.18 8.46 30.60
N LEU A 11 10.58 7.24 30.35
CA LEU A 11 10.89 6.75 29.02
C LEU A 11 9.61 6.82 28.18
N PHE A 12 9.39 7.97 27.58
CA PHE A 12 8.50 8.07 26.43
C PHE A 12 9.11 7.20 25.32
N SER A 13 8.72 5.95 25.26
CA SER A 13 8.86 5.16 24.04
C SER A 13 8.03 5.86 22.96
N VAL A 14 8.69 6.74 22.23
CA VAL A 14 8.14 7.31 21.00
C VAL A 14 7.97 6.13 20.07
N LEU A 15 6.80 5.50 20.10
CA LEU A 15 6.33 4.66 19.02
C LEU A 15 6.27 5.57 17.81
N SER A 16 7.33 5.54 17.01
CA SER A 16 7.38 6.20 15.71
C SER A 16 6.30 5.54 14.85
N ILE A 17 5.07 6.03 14.97
CA ILE A 17 4.07 5.81 13.94
C ILE A 17 4.66 6.48 12.72
N GLN A 18 5.29 5.71 11.85
CA GLN A 18 5.81 6.23 10.60
C GLN A 18 4.61 6.74 9.79
N ALA A 19 4.37 8.05 9.90
CA ALA A 19 3.37 8.72 9.09
C ALA A 19 3.72 8.50 7.62
N GLN A 20 2.72 8.19 6.81
CA GLN A 20 2.90 8.06 5.37
C GLN A 20 3.38 9.40 4.80
N GLN A 21 4.41 9.34 3.97
CA GLN A 21 5.01 10.50 3.32
C GLN A 21 4.66 10.48 1.82
N LYS A 22 4.64 11.66 1.21
CA LYS A 22 4.46 11.76 -0.25
C LYS A 22 5.50 10.87 -0.96
N GLY A 23 5.03 10.07 -1.91
CA GLY A 23 5.86 9.11 -2.63
C GLY A 23 5.89 7.70 -2.02
N ASP A 24 5.30 7.50 -0.85
CA ASP A 24 5.21 6.16 -0.27
C ASP A 24 4.34 5.24 -1.13
N ALA A 25 4.84 4.04 -1.38
CA ALA A 25 4.08 2.98 -2.04
C ALA A 25 3.04 2.39 -1.08
N LEU A 26 1.82 2.24 -1.55
CA LEU A 26 0.69 1.76 -0.79
C LEU A 26 0.10 0.48 -1.39
N ALA A 27 -0.50 -0.32 -0.53
CA ALA A 27 -1.26 -1.52 -0.91
C ALA A 27 -2.72 -1.38 -0.49
N CYS A 28 -3.63 -1.79 -1.35
CA CYS A 28 -5.05 -1.89 -1.04
C CYS A 28 -5.33 -3.21 -0.30
N ILE A 29 -5.96 -3.13 0.87
CA ILE A 29 -6.30 -4.29 1.70
C ILE A 29 -7.79 -4.63 1.68
N GLY A 30 -8.61 -3.88 0.94
CA GLY A 30 -10.05 -4.09 0.77
C GLY A 30 -10.42 -4.49 -0.64
N ASN A 31 -11.58 -5.14 -0.80
CA ASN A 31 -12.16 -5.44 -2.11
C ASN A 31 -13.14 -4.34 -2.52
N ASN A 32 -13.22 -4.08 -3.84
CA ASN A 32 -14.15 -3.12 -4.44
C ASN A 32 -14.07 -1.72 -3.79
N VAL A 33 -12.86 -1.27 -3.51
CA VAL A 33 -12.62 0.02 -2.86
C VAL A 33 -12.73 1.14 -3.88
N ASN A 34 -13.74 1.99 -3.74
CA ASN A 34 -13.98 3.08 -4.67
C ASN A 34 -12.88 4.12 -4.65
N VAL A 35 -12.42 4.51 -5.82
CA VAL A 35 -11.58 5.70 -6.04
C VAL A 35 -12.49 6.86 -6.38
N ARG A 36 -12.35 7.99 -5.68
CA ARG A 36 -13.29 9.12 -5.77
C ARG A 36 -12.62 10.39 -6.29
N THR A 37 -13.45 11.30 -6.80
CA THR A 37 -13.01 12.61 -7.29
C THR A 37 -12.61 13.57 -6.17
N GLY A 38 -13.00 13.29 -4.92
CA GLY A 38 -12.70 14.13 -3.77
C GLY A 38 -12.72 13.39 -2.44
N PRO A 39 -12.28 14.05 -1.35
CA PRO A 39 -12.05 13.43 -0.05
C PRO A 39 -13.33 13.29 0.78
N GLY A 40 -14.23 12.42 0.37
CA GLY A 40 -15.47 12.15 1.09
C GLY A 40 -16.42 11.23 0.34
N LEU A 41 -17.40 10.68 1.06
CA LEU A 41 -18.41 9.78 0.49
C LEU A 41 -19.40 10.50 -0.45
N ASN A 42 -19.53 11.79 -0.31
CA ASN A 42 -20.37 12.66 -1.15
C ASN A 42 -19.76 12.98 -2.52
N TYR A 43 -18.47 12.67 -2.73
CA TYR A 43 -17.84 12.84 -4.02
C TYR A 43 -18.08 11.61 -4.90
N SER A 44 -18.23 11.85 -6.21
CA SER A 44 -18.45 10.79 -7.19
C SER A 44 -17.31 9.80 -7.23
N VAL A 45 -17.63 8.54 -7.53
CA VAL A 45 -16.62 7.54 -7.87
C VAL A 45 -16.06 7.89 -9.24
N LEU A 46 -14.75 7.83 -9.39
CA LEU A 46 -14.11 7.96 -10.70
C LEU A 46 -14.64 6.89 -11.65
N THR A 47 -14.78 7.25 -12.91
CA THR A 47 -15.17 6.34 -13.98
C THR A 47 -14.13 6.38 -15.09
N ASP A 48 -13.86 5.22 -15.66
CA ASP A 48 -13.09 5.03 -16.88
C ASP A 48 -13.97 4.34 -17.94
N TYR A 49 -13.39 3.87 -19.02
CA TYR A 49 -14.14 3.19 -20.08
C TYR A 49 -14.74 1.83 -19.65
N ASN A 50 -14.24 1.21 -18.57
CA ASN A 50 -14.79 -0.01 -17.97
C ASN A 50 -15.87 0.27 -16.92
N GLY A 51 -16.10 1.53 -16.58
CA GLY A 51 -17.07 1.94 -15.58
C GLY A 51 -16.46 2.53 -14.31
N LYS A 52 -16.97 2.15 -13.13
CA LYS A 52 -16.49 2.68 -11.86
C LYS A 52 -15.08 2.17 -11.52
N VAL A 53 -14.18 3.08 -11.22
CA VAL A 53 -12.81 2.74 -10.77
C VAL A 53 -12.84 2.22 -9.35
N GLN A 54 -12.49 0.95 -9.19
CA GLN A 54 -12.45 0.26 -7.90
C GLN A 54 -11.15 -0.52 -7.75
N LEU A 55 -10.52 -0.39 -6.58
CA LEU A 55 -9.32 -1.16 -6.25
C LEU A 55 -9.72 -2.49 -5.63
N MET A 56 -9.02 -3.53 -6.02
CA MET A 56 -9.15 -4.86 -5.44
C MET A 56 -8.12 -5.08 -4.34
N LYS A 57 -8.41 -5.98 -3.43
CA LYS A 57 -7.45 -6.41 -2.42
C LYS A 57 -6.19 -6.96 -3.09
N GLY A 58 -5.03 -6.49 -2.63
CA GLY A 58 -3.74 -6.84 -3.19
C GLY A 58 -3.22 -5.84 -4.24
N TYR A 59 -4.01 -4.89 -4.66
CA TYR A 59 -3.54 -3.82 -5.53
C TYR A 59 -2.36 -3.08 -4.88
N GLY A 60 -1.26 -2.92 -5.58
CA GLY A 60 -0.01 -2.37 -5.06
C GLY A 60 0.95 -3.42 -4.46
N ILE A 61 0.58 -4.71 -4.49
CA ILE A 61 1.42 -5.83 -4.05
C ILE A 61 1.82 -6.65 -5.28
N GLY A 62 3.11 -6.80 -5.49
CA GLY A 62 3.65 -7.70 -6.51
C GLY A 62 3.55 -9.17 -6.07
N ASP A 63 3.44 -10.06 -7.02
CA ASP A 63 3.34 -11.51 -6.79
C ASP A 63 4.69 -12.25 -6.84
N GLY A 64 5.78 -11.52 -7.09
CA GLY A 64 7.12 -12.11 -7.21
C GLY A 64 7.51 -12.51 -8.63
N TYR A 65 6.61 -12.37 -9.59
CA TYR A 65 6.88 -12.65 -11.02
C TYR A 65 7.56 -11.50 -11.77
N GLN A 66 8.17 -10.56 -11.05
CA GLN A 66 8.75 -9.34 -11.64
C GLN A 66 9.88 -9.58 -12.63
N GLU A 67 10.56 -10.73 -12.53
CA GLU A 67 11.62 -11.10 -13.47
C GLU A 67 11.10 -11.74 -14.77
N CYS A 68 9.81 -12.01 -14.82
CA CYS A 68 9.16 -12.54 -16.00
C CYS A 68 8.68 -11.39 -16.86
N GLU A 69 9.02 -11.40 -18.12
CA GLU A 69 8.61 -10.38 -19.12
C GLU A 69 7.09 -10.30 -19.35
N HIS A 70 6.30 -11.02 -18.58
CA HIS A 70 4.86 -10.87 -18.61
C HIS A 70 4.47 -9.61 -17.83
N GLU A 71 3.95 -8.64 -18.57
CA GLU A 71 3.37 -7.39 -18.12
C GLU A 71 2.14 -7.62 -17.21
N THR A 72 2.31 -8.32 -16.10
CA THR A 72 1.41 -8.13 -14.98
C THR A 72 1.72 -6.75 -14.45
N GLY A 73 1.01 -5.75 -14.95
CA GLY A 73 1.24 -4.36 -14.65
C GLY A 73 1.40 -4.20 -13.15
N ASN A 74 2.55 -3.72 -12.73
CA ASN A 74 2.81 -3.34 -11.37
C ASN A 74 1.84 -2.22 -11.02
N PHE A 75 0.70 -2.58 -10.47
CA PHE A 75 -0.31 -1.65 -10.02
C PHE A 75 0.19 -0.93 -8.76
N VAL A 76 1.09 0.01 -8.95
CA VAL A 76 1.66 0.76 -7.85
C VAL A 76 0.70 1.86 -7.44
N LEU A 77 0.33 1.87 -6.16
CA LEU A 77 -0.38 2.99 -5.55
C LEU A 77 0.66 3.88 -4.88
N ILE A 78 0.70 5.15 -5.24
CA ILE A 78 1.61 6.13 -4.65
C ILE A 78 0.81 7.18 -3.87
N TYR A 79 1.23 7.45 -2.64
CA TYR A 79 0.64 8.51 -1.83
C TYR A 79 1.11 9.89 -2.29
N GLU A 80 0.17 10.78 -2.60
CA GLU A 80 0.44 12.13 -3.12
C GLU A 80 0.63 13.19 -2.03
N GLY A 81 0.74 12.78 -0.77
CA GLY A 81 1.00 13.69 0.34
C GLY A 81 -0.24 14.47 0.82
N ARG A 82 -1.43 14.19 0.31
CA ARG A 82 -2.67 14.86 0.71
C ARG A 82 -3.61 13.90 1.43
N ARG A 83 -4.00 14.27 2.64
CA ARG A 83 -4.97 13.53 3.45
C ARG A 83 -6.04 14.48 3.98
N GLN A 84 -7.30 14.12 3.81
CA GLN A 84 -8.44 14.92 4.25
C GLN A 84 -9.66 14.03 4.52
N ASN A 85 -10.40 14.31 5.58
CA ASN A 85 -11.64 13.61 5.96
C ASN A 85 -11.51 12.07 6.00
N GLY A 86 -10.34 11.55 6.38
CA GLY A 86 -10.07 10.11 6.38
C GLY A 86 -9.73 9.52 5.01
N PHE A 87 -9.67 10.32 3.95
CA PHE A 87 -9.25 9.92 2.61
C PHE A 87 -7.82 10.36 2.32
N MET A 88 -7.16 9.61 1.47
CA MET A 88 -5.82 9.88 0.96
C MET A 88 -5.87 10.03 -0.56
N LEU A 89 -5.18 11.06 -1.07
CA LEU A 89 -4.97 11.19 -2.51
C LEU A 89 -3.86 10.24 -2.93
N VAL A 90 -4.17 9.38 -3.87
CA VAL A 90 -3.22 8.42 -4.44
C VAL A 90 -3.17 8.57 -5.96
N SER A 91 -2.01 8.32 -6.52
CA SER A 91 -1.86 8.07 -7.95
C SER A 91 -1.68 6.58 -8.18
N TYR A 92 -2.19 6.10 -9.29
CA TYR A 92 -2.00 4.73 -9.74
C TYR A 92 -1.87 4.68 -11.26
N LEU A 93 -1.10 3.72 -11.72
CA LEU A 93 -0.94 3.48 -13.14
C LEU A 93 -2.08 2.55 -13.59
N GLY A 94 -3.02 3.11 -14.34
CA GLY A 94 -4.10 2.35 -14.98
C GLY A 94 -3.89 2.39 -16.49
N GLU A 95 -3.75 1.23 -17.13
CA GLU A 95 -3.65 1.06 -18.60
C GLU A 95 -2.84 2.12 -19.34
N GLY A 96 -1.62 2.40 -18.83
CA GLY A 96 -0.71 3.37 -19.43
C GLY A 96 -0.98 4.83 -19.08
N THR A 97 -1.98 5.11 -18.27
CA THR A 97 -2.28 6.47 -17.79
C THR A 97 -2.11 6.59 -16.29
N ASN A 98 -1.46 7.68 -15.86
CA ASN A 98 -1.37 7.99 -14.44
C ASN A 98 -2.67 8.67 -14.00
N VAL A 99 -3.44 8.01 -13.17
CA VAL A 99 -4.72 8.51 -12.66
C VAL A 99 -4.57 8.86 -11.19
N GLN A 100 -5.15 9.99 -10.77
CA GLN A 100 -5.20 10.39 -9.38
C GLN A 100 -6.62 10.34 -8.84
N GLY A 101 -6.76 9.89 -7.59
CA GLY A 101 -8.05 9.88 -6.94
C GLY A 101 -7.95 9.67 -5.43
N TRP A 102 -9.09 9.86 -4.77
CA TRP A 102 -9.19 9.78 -3.31
C TRP A 102 -9.70 8.40 -2.88
N VAL A 103 -8.97 7.77 -1.99
CA VAL A 103 -9.28 6.46 -1.43
C VAL A 103 -9.39 6.57 0.08
N TYR A 104 -10.37 5.89 0.68
CA TYR A 104 -10.54 5.89 2.13
C TYR A 104 -9.36 5.17 2.80
N SER A 105 -8.65 5.88 3.66
CA SER A 105 -7.34 5.48 4.19
C SER A 105 -7.34 4.16 4.96
N LYS A 106 -8.48 3.74 5.52
CA LYS A 106 -8.59 2.45 6.22
C LYS A 106 -8.29 1.24 5.33
N TYR A 107 -8.44 1.40 4.01
CA TYR A 107 -8.17 0.36 3.03
C TYR A 107 -6.76 0.41 2.46
N LEU A 108 -5.94 1.36 2.92
CA LEU A 108 -4.58 1.55 2.43
C LEU A 108 -3.56 1.26 3.53
N LYS A 109 -2.54 0.50 3.18
CA LYS A 109 -1.38 0.26 4.04
C LYS A 109 -0.10 0.54 3.27
N LYS A 110 0.94 0.97 4.00
CA LYS A 110 2.27 1.11 3.42
C LYS A 110 2.79 -0.26 3.00
N VAL A 111 3.33 -0.32 1.80
CA VAL A 111 4.01 -1.51 1.29
C VAL A 111 5.20 -1.84 2.21
N CYS A 112 5.45 -3.12 2.41
CA CYS A 112 6.57 -3.58 3.23
C CYS A 112 7.90 -3.12 2.63
N PRO A 113 8.72 -2.35 3.36
CA PRO A 113 9.96 -1.79 2.83
C PRO A 113 11.07 -2.84 2.61
N TRP A 114 10.89 -4.06 3.14
CA TRP A 114 11.87 -5.14 3.03
C TRP A 114 11.72 -5.98 1.76
N CYS A 115 10.52 -6.07 1.25
CA CYS A 115 10.23 -6.80 0.02
C CYS A 115 9.60 -5.89 -1.04
N GLU A 116 9.50 -4.60 -0.76
CA GLU A 116 9.00 -3.57 -1.69
C GLU A 116 7.68 -3.96 -2.39
N GLY A 117 6.84 -4.72 -1.68
CA GLY A 117 5.59 -5.22 -2.22
C GLY A 117 5.68 -6.59 -2.91
N TYR A 118 6.87 -7.19 -2.98
CA TYR A 118 7.08 -8.53 -3.52
C TYR A 118 7.32 -9.54 -2.40
N PRO A 119 6.27 -9.96 -1.69
CA PRO A 119 6.42 -10.76 -0.47
C PRO A 119 6.82 -12.20 -0.72
N LYS A 120 6.74 -12.66 -1.96
CA LYS A 120 7.05 -14.03 -2.40
C LYS A 120 7.89 -13.99 -3.66
N THR A 121 8.83 -14.92 -3.79
CA THR A 121 9.60 -15.14 -5.02
C THR A 121 9.50 -16.61 -5.43
N TYR A 122 9.54 -16.86 -6.74
CA TYR A 122 9.38 -18.16 -7.34
C TYR A 122 10.58 -18.46 -8.24
N ASP A 123 10.87 -19.76 -8.48
CA ASP A 123 12.05 -20.21 -9.25
C ASP A 123 11.87 -20.16 -10.77
N ASP A 124 10.64 -20.25 -11.23
CA ASP A 124 10.33 -20.27 -12.65
C ASP A 124 8.94 -19.71 -12.88
N CYS A 125 8.87 -18.63 -13.61
CA CYS A 125 7.62 -17.95 -13.91
C CYS A 125 6.87 -18.52 -15.12
N ASP A 126 7.55 -19.26 -15.98
CA ASP A 126 6.93 -19.90 -17.14
C ASP A 126 6.48 -21.34 -16.83
N ALA A 127 6.80 -21.84 -15.64
CA ALA A 127 6.39 -23.16 -15.20
C ALA A 127 4.89 -23.20 -14.85
N GLU A 128 4.22 -24.27 -15.26
CA GLU A 128 2.82 -24.52 -14.93
C GLU A 128 2.58 -24.54 -13.41
N HIS A 129 3.61 -24.94 -12.63
CA HIS A 129 3.61 -24.99 -11.18
C HIS A 129 4.93 -24.43 -10.63
N PRO A 130 5.11 -23.12 -10.58
CA PRO A 130 6.34 -22.51 -10.09
C PRO A 130 6.55 -22.82 -8.60
N ARG A 131 7.78 -23.16 -8.24
CA ARG A 131 8.12 -23.47 -6.87
C ARG A 131 8.43 -22.20 -6.09
N LEU A 132 7.78 -22.03 -4.93
CA LEU A 132 8.04 -20.93 -4.02
C LEU A 132 9.45 -21.03 -3.43
N LEU A 133 10.31 -20.05 -3.71
CA LEU A 133 11.68 -19.95 -3.20
C LEU A 133 11.76 -19.21 -1.87
N HIS A 134 11.03 -18.11 -1.75
CA HIS A 134 11.14 -17.23 -0.60
C HIS A 134 9.80 -16.57 -0.23
N VAL A 135 9.63 -16.40 1.09
CA VAL A 135 8.54 -15.60 1.66
C VAL A 135 9.16 -14.56 2.58
N CYS A 136 8.82 -13.29 2.38
CA CYS A 136 9.30 -12.22 3.24
C CYS A 136 8.89 -12.46 4.69
N LYS A 137 9.87 -12.66 5.56
CA LYS A 137 9.65 -12.93 6.99
C LYS A 137 9.07 -11.72 7.72
N ARG A 138 9.38 -10.51 7.28
CA ARG A 138 8.95 -9.26 7.93
C ARG A 138 7.43 -9.07 7.85
N CYS A 139 6.87 -9.14 6.66
CA CYS A 139 5.43 -9.03 6.44
C CYS A 139 4.72 -10.38 6.40
N LYS A 140 5.43 -11.49 6.57
CA LYS A 140 4.89 -12.86 6.51
C LYS A 140 4.12 -13.15 5.21
N GLY A 141 4.67 -12.70 4.10
CA GLY A 141 4.09 -12.90 2.78
C GLY A 141 2.90 -12.01 2.43
N ARG A 142 2.61 -10.97 3.23
CA ARG A 142 1.47 -10.08 2.96
C ARG A 142 1.78 -8.93 2.00
N GLY A 143 3.05 -8.50 1.90
CA GLY A 143 3.47 -7.34 1.10
C GLY A 143 3.26 -5.97 1.78
N TYR A 144 2.63 -5.94 2.96
CA TYR A 144 2.35 -4.72 3.74
C TYR A 144 2.45 -4.94 5.23
#